data_b872fa2dbd695e694101bbb557b7ca16
#
_entry.id   b872fa2dbd695e694101bbb557b7ca16
#
_cell.length_a   1.000
_cell.length_b   1.000
_cell.length_c   1.000
_cell.angle_alpha   90.00
_cell.angle_beta   90.00
_cell.angle_gamma   90.00
#
_symmetry.space_group_name_H-M   'P 1'
#
loop_
_entity.id
_entity.type
_entity.pdbx_description
1 polymer ?
#
loop_
_entity_poly.entity_id
_entity_poly.type
_entity_poly.pdbx_seq_one_letter_code
_entity_poly.pdbx_strand_id
1 'polypeptide(L)'
;MSAVHGVVILADQRWEAPIIQAIQSRSDCLAIVRRCADLAEVIAAARAGIADLAVIDGADPDLTSDALASLRSVGMSVVALAPHEERSRLRALGVA
;
A
#
# COMPACT_ATOMS: atom_id res chain seq x y z
N MET A 1 12.06 -1.50 -22.05
CA MET A 1 10.62 -1.54 -21.70
C MET A 1 10.47 -1.58 -20.19
N SER A 2 9.82 -0.58 -19.63
CA SER A 2 9.66 -0.55 -18.17
C SER A 2 8.52 -1.47 -17.76
N ALA A 3 8.74 -2.22 -16.68
CA ALA A 3 7.71 -3.07 -16.10
C ALA A 3 6.63 -2.21 -15.44
N VAL A 4 5.39 -2.63 -15.57
CA VAL A 4 4.27 -2.02 -14.86
C VAL A 4 4.13 -2.70 -13.51
N HIS A 5 4.14 -1.92 -12.44
CA HIS A 5 3.98 -2.43 -11.08
C HIS A 5 2.51 -2.55 -10.72
N GLY A 6 2.11 -3.69 -10.20
CA GLY A 6 0.77 -3.89 -9.68
C GLY A 6 0.61 -3.23 -8.32
N VAL A 7 -0.45 -2.47 -8.14
CA VAL A 7 -0.72 -1.72 -6.93
C VAL A 7 -2.01 -2.20 -6.29
N VAL A 8 -1.98 -2.50 -5.00
CA VAL A 8 -3.19 -2.73 -4.20
C VAL A 8 -3.40 -1.53 -3.28
N ILE A 9 -4.66 -1.20 -3.03
CA ILE A 9 -5.04 -0.04 -2.21
C ILE A 9 -5.88 -0.52 -1.03
N LEU A 10 -5.48 -0.11 0.16
CA LEU A 10 -6.25 -0.28 1.39
C LEU A 10 -6.35 1.09 2.04
N ALA A 11 -7.40 1.84 1.74
CA ALA A 11 -7.52 3.21 2.18
C ALA A 11 -8.97 3.59 2.46
N ASP A 12 -9.13 4.53 3.39
CA ASP A 12 -10.38 5.21 3.67
C ASP A 12 -10.84 5.98 2.44
N GLN A 13 -12.15 6.18 2.31
CA GLN A 13 -12.76 6.90 1.18
C GLN A 13 -12.16 8.29 0.96
N ARG A 14 -11.78 8.98 2.02
CA ARG A 14 -11.18 10.33 1.91
C ARG A 14 -9.85 10.33 1.16
N TRP A 15 -9.12 9.22 1.16
CA TRP A 15 -7.85 9.07 0.47
C TRP A 15 -7.98 8.44 -0.91
N GLU A 16 -9.08 7.73 -1.15
CA GLU A 16 -9.20 6.83 -2.29
C GLU A 16 -9.13 7.59 -3.63
N ALA A 17 -9.91 8.65 -3.79
CA ALA A 17 -9.93 9.39 -5.04
C ALA A 17 -8.58 10.07 -5.36
N PRO A 18 -7.91 10.76 -4.41
CA PRO A 18 -6.59 11.31 -4.68
C PRO A 18 -5.55 10.24 -5.03
N ILE A 19 -5.60 9.07 -4.38
CA ILE A 19 -4.68 7.97 -4.66
C ILE A 19 -4.90 7.46 -6.08
N ILE A 20 -6.15 7.21 -6.45
CA ILE A 20 -6.49 6.70 -7.77
C ILE A 20 -6.02 7.67 -8.85
N GLN A 21 -6.26 8.98 -8.66
CA GLN A 21 -5.79 9.99 -9.61
C GLN A 21 -4.27 10.00 -9.73
N ALA A 22 -3.56 9.92 -8.60
CA ALA A 22 -2.10 9.91 -8.59
C ALA A 22 -1.55 8.69 -9.34
N ILE A 23 -2.14 7.52 -9.13
CA ILE A 23 -1.72 6.29 -9.81
C ILE A 23 -2.05 6.34 -11.30
N GLN A 24 -3.24 6.85 -11.66
CA GLN A 24 -3.64 6.97 -13.05
C GLN A 24 -2.75 7.94 -13.83
N SER A 25 -2.22 8.96 -13.17
CA SER A 25 -1.27 9.88 -13.80
C SER A 25 0.06 9.22 -14.11
N ARG A 26 0.32 8.04 -13.55
CA ARG A 26 1.53 7.23 -13.75
C ARG A 26 1.18 5.88 -14.35
N SER A 27 0.19 5.83 -15.22
CA SER A 27 -0.28 4.59 -15.83
C SER A 27 0.77 3.89 -16.71
N ASP A 28 1.85 4.60 -17.04
CA ASP A 28 3.00 4.04 -17.74
C ASP A 28 3.81 3.07 -16.88
N CYS A 29 3.73 3.18 -15.55
CA CYS A 29 4.52 2.35 -14.63
C CYS A 29 3.71 1.78 -13.46
N LEU A 30 2.47 2.22 -13.23
CA LEU A 30 1.63 1.77 -12.13
C LEU A 30 0.26 1.35 -12.63
N ALA A 31 -0.26 0.24 -12.12
CA ALA A 31 -1.62 -0.20 -12.44
C ALA A 31 -2.31 -0.70 -11.16
N ILE A 32 -3.51 -0.18 -10.90
CA ILE A 32 -4.31 -0.64 -9.77
C ILE A 32 -4.87 -2.01 -10.12
N VAL A 33 -4.49 -3.03 -9.36
CA VAL A 33 -4.97 -4.40 -9.60
C VAL A 33 -6.08 -4.81 -8.65
N ARG A 34 -6.15 -4.19 -7.47
CA ARG A 34 -7.21 -4.50 -6.50
C ARG A 34 -7.34 -3.39 -5.46
N ARG A 35 -8.57 -3.13 -5.05
CA ARG A 35 -8.87 -2.38 -3.83
C ARG A 35 -9.21 -3.38 -2.75
N CYS A 36 -8.48 -3.32 -1.63
CA CYS A 36 -8.61 -4.30 -0.56
C CYS A 36 -9.50 -3.75 0.56
N ALA A 37 -10.24 -4.63 1.20
CA ALA A 37 -11.10 -4.25 2.32
C ALA A 37 -10.35 -4.30 3.66
N ASP A 38 -9.30 -5.12 3.74
CA ASP A 38 -8.52 -5.28 4.95
C ASP A 38 -7.08 -5.71 4.61
N LEU A 39 -6.23 -5.74 5.64
CA LEU A 39 -4.83 -6.06 5.48
C LEU A 39 -4.62 -7.52 5.05
N ALA A 40 -5.51 -8.42 5.45
CA ALA A 40 -5.42 -9.82 5.03
C ALA A 40 -5.53 -9.96 3.50
N GLU A 41 -6.38 -9.15 2.87
CA GLU A 41 -6.47 -9.12 1.41
C GLU A 41 -5.20 -8.60 0.76
N VAL A 42 -4.55 -7.60 1.37
CA VAL A 42 -3.26 -7.08 0.89
C VAL A 42 -2.20 -8.18 0.92
N ILE A 43 -2.12 -8.90 2.03
CA ILE A 43 -1.15 -9.99 2.19
C ILE A 43 -1.44 -11.10 1.18
N ALA A 44 -2.72 -11.44 0.97
CA ALA A 44 -3.11 -12.45 0.00
C ALA A 44 -2.70 -12.05 -1.43
N ALA A 45 -2.87 -10.78 -1.79
CA ALA A 45 -2.45 -10.28 -3.10
C ALA A 45 -0.92 -10.35 -3.27
N ALA A 46 -0.18 -10.04 -2.21
CA ALA A 46 1.27 -10.13 -2.23
C ALA A 46 1.73 -11.57 -2.43
N ARG A 47 1.13 -12.52 -1.70
CA ARG A 47 1.46 -13.94 -1.81
C ARG A 47 1.10 -14.52 -3.17
N ALA A 48 0.02 -14.03 -3.76
CA ALA A 48 -0.39 -14.44 -5.09
C ALA A 48 0.48 -13.87 -6.21
N GLY A 49 1.34 -12.91 -5.89
CA GLY A 49 2.24 -12.29 -6.87
C GLY A 49 1.54 -11.34 -7.84
N ILE A 50 0.32 -10.90 -7.53
CA ILE A 50 -0.43 -10.00 -8.42
C ILE A 50 -0.09 -8.53 -8.23
N ALA A 51 0.62 -8.20 -7.14
CA ALA A 51 1.01 -6.83 -6.85
C ALA A 51 2.34 -6.82 -6.11
N ASP A 52 3.10 -5.74 -6.29
CA ASP A 52 4.37 -5.54 -5.61
C ASP A 52 4.42 -4.21 -4.83
N LEU A 53 3.34 -3.44 -4.88
CA LEU A 53 3.23 -2.18 -4.15
C LEU A 53 1.87 -2.10 -3.46
N ALA A 54 1.86 -1.74 -2.18
CA ALA A 54 0.65 -1.50 -1.42
C ALA A 54 0.60 -0.05 -0.96
N VAL A 55 -0.52 0.62 -1.20
CA VAL A 55 -0.80 1.97 -0.66
C VAL A 55 -1.83 1.79 0.44
N ILE A 56 -1.44 2.07 1.67
CA ILE A 56 -2.23 1.75 2.87
C ILE A 56 -2.48 3.01 3.69
N ASP A 57 -3.70 3.13 4.22
CA ASP A 57 -4.01 4.19 5.18
C ASP A 57 -3.16 3.97 6.44
N GLY A 58 -2.32 4.95 6.76
CA GLY A 58 -1.43 4.86 7.91
C GLY A 58 -2.15 4.87 9.26
N ALA A 59 -3.44 5.21 9.28
CA ALA A 59 -4.25 5.15 10.49
C ALA A 59 -4.87 3.76 10.71
N ASP A 60 -4.68 2.81 9.79
CA ASP A 60 -5.21 1.45 9.95
C ASP A 60 -4.59 0.80 11.19
N PRO A 61 -5.41 0.36 12.17
CA PRO A 61 -4.89 -0.23 13.40
C PRO A 61 -4.17 -1.57 13.19
N ASP A 62 -4.43 -2.25 12.08
CA ASP A 62 -3.78 -3.51 11.76
C ASP A 62 -2.39 -3.32 11.12
N LEU A 63 -2.02 -2.07 10.81
CA LEU A 63 -0.70 -1.76 10.27
C LEU A 63 0.32 -1.73 11.40
N THR A 64 0.87 -2.89 11.70
CA THR A 64 1.85 -3.10 12.76
C THR A 64 3.23 -3.41 12.18
N SER A 65 4.26 -3.45 13.04
CA SER A 65 5.60 -3.85 12.62
C SER A 65 5.61 -5.27 12.06
N ASP A 66 4.84 -6.17 12.68
CA ASP A 66 4.74 -7.56 12.21
C ASP A 66 4.07 -7.65 10.83
N ALA A 67 3.01 -6.87 10.62
CA ALA A 67 2.34 -6.82 9.33
C ALA A 67 3.28 -6.30 8.23
N LEU A 68 4.04 -5.25 8.52
CA LEU A 68 5.02 -4.71 7.57
C LEU A 68 6.12 -5.73 7.27
N ALA A 69 6.61 -6.45 8.29
CA ALA A 69 7.60 -7.48 8.09
C ALA A 69 7.07 -8.61 7.19
N SER A 70 5.81 -9.02 7.40
CA SER A 70 5.16 -10.02 6.56
C SER A 70 5.07 -9.58 5.10
N LEU A 71 4.67 -8.33 4.87
CA LEU A 71 4.57 -7.79 3.51
C LEU A 71 5.93 -7.72 2.84
N ARG A 72 6.94 -7.25 3.55
CA ARG A 72 8.31 -7.17 3.02
C ARG A 72 8.89 -8.53 2.70
N SER A 73 8.57 -9.54 3.51
CA SER A 73 9.08 -10.90 3.31
C SER A 73 8.60 -11.53 2.01
N VAL A 74 7.48 -11.06 1.48
CA VAL A 74 6.93 -11.53 0.19
C VAL A 74 7.18 -10.53 -0.95
N GLY A 75 8.07 -9.56 -0.74
CA GLY A 75 8.48 -8.64 -1.78
C GLY A 75 7.58 -7.44 -2.01
N MET A 76 6.66 -7.17 -1.08
CA MET A 76 5.74 -6.03 -1.18
C MET A 76 6.38 -4.76 -0.63
N SER A 77 6.39 -3.70 -1.43
CA SER A 77 6.72 -2.36 -0.97
C SER A 77 5.48 -1.67 -0.43
N VAL A 78 5.61 -0.92 0.65
CA VAL A 78 4.48 -0.30 1.32
C VAL A 78 4.64 1.22 1.35
N VAL A 79 3.61 1.92 0.90
CA VAL A 79 3.49 3.37 1.06
C VAL A 79 2.31 3.63 2.00
N ALA A 80 2.57 4.28 3.11
CA ALA A 80 1.53 4.62 4.07
C ALA A 80 1.12 6.08 3.89
N LEU A 81 -0.19 6.32 3.85
CA LEU A 81 -0.75 7.67 3.76
C LEU A 81 -1.21 8.10 5.13
N ALA A 82 -0.78 9.28 5.56
CA ALA A 82 -1.14 9.76 6.89
C ALA A 82 -1.08 11.28 6.97
N PRO A 83 -1.87 11.87 7.88
CA PRO A 83 -1.66 13.25 8.26
C PRO A 83 -0.25 13.45 8.80
N HIS A 84 0.24 14.68 8.73
CA HIS A 84 1.61 14.97 9.14
C HIS A 84 1.94 14.51 10.57
N GLU A 85 0.98 14.61 11.48
CA GLU A 85 1.15 14.22 12.88
C GLU A 85 1.37 12.72 13.09
N GLU A 86 1.07 11.89 12.09
CA GLU A 86 1.27 10.45 12.17
C GLU A 86 2.66 9.99 11.69
N ARG A 87 3.47 10.91 11.17
CA ARG A 87 4.75 10.55 10.58
C ARG A 87 5.69 9.83 11.53
N SER A 88 5.77 10.30 12.77
CA SER A 88 6.70 9.69 13.76
C SER A 88 6.32 8.26 14.05
N ARG A 89 5.02 7.96 14.19
CA ARG A 89 4.53 6.62 14.40
C ARG A 89 4.89 5.70 13.23
N LEU A 90 4.67 6.18 12.02
CA LEU A 90 4.91 5.39 10.82
C LEU A 90 6.40 5.12 10.62
N ARG A 91 7.26 6.08 10.92
CA ARG A 91 8.71 5.87 10.88
C ARG A 91 9.16 4.83 11.90
N ALA A 92 8.57 4.85 13.10
CA ALA A 92 8.87 3.87 14.13
C ALA A 92 8.47 2.46 13.71
N LEU A 93 7.44 2.31 12.87
CA LEU A 93 7.04 1.03 12.29
C LEU A 93 7.94 0.59 11.14
N GLY A 94 8.78 1.48 10.63
CA GLY A 94 9.68 1.17 9.53
C GLY A 94 9.13 1.49 8.15
N VAL A 95 8.13 2.36 8.07
CA VAL A 95 7.61 2.87 6.79
C VAL A 95 8.52 3.98 6.29
N ALA A 96 8.86 3.92 5.04
CA ALA A 96 9.71 4.93 4.40
C ALA A 96 8.97 6.26 4.19
#